data_56fe468993b66daf4b03f1fe19b24ef9
#
_entry.id   56fe468993b66daf4b03f1fe19b24ef9
#
_cell.length_a   1.000
_cell.length_b   1.000
_cell.length_c   1.000
_cell.angle_alpha   90.00
_cell.angle_beta   90.00
_cell.angle_gamma   90.00
#
_symmetry.space_group_name_H-M   'P 1'
#
loop_
_entity.id
_entity.type
_entity.pdbx_description
1 polymer ?
#
loop_
_entity_poly.entity_id
_entity_poly.type
_entity_poly.pdbx_seq_one_letter_code
_entity_poly.pdbx_strand_id
1 'polypeptide(L)'
;MNRPHPASAHAGYGRLYRLAAGLLSGLLVCLMLTGCGYVWRGQEGSLSENSVLGNGSKTLKIKSVEQTSLYPWLTYQVRSLVRDDINARNLAKWVDDGQADYPLTVRIPSFKVRSYGQYRSASQLYTATISIEFIVYDGKTNTEVWRSGPIYYEENYENANEESAIKSILEMAVRRCMDALQQRF
;
A
#
# COMPACT_ATOMS: atom_id res chain seq x y z
N MET A 1 23.03 84.02 -26.17
CA MET A 1 23.51 82.67 -26.51
C MET A 1 23.00 81.69 -25.46
N ASN A 2 21.85 81.05 -25.80
CA ASN A 2 21.17 80.16 -24.83
C ASN A 2 21.40 78.72 -25.31
N ARG A 3 22.00 77.85 -24.48
CA ARG A 3 22.19 76.43 -24.78
C ARG A 3 21.08 75.63 -24.11
N PRO A 4 20.38 74.77 -24.79
CA PRO A 4 19.40 73.91 -24.17
C PRO A 4 20.08 72.74 -23.48
N HIS A 5 19.62 72.42 -22.25
CA HIS A 5 19.98 71.21 -21.49
C HIS A 5 19.30 69.97 -22.11
N PRO A 6 19.96 68.83 -22.22
CA PRO A 6 19.32 67.61 -22.64
C PRO A 6 18.49 67.01 -21.49
N ALA A 7 17.21 66.77 -21.74
CA ALA A 7 16.25 66.16 -20.83
C ALA A 7 16.59 64.68 -20.61
N SER A 8 16.51 64.27 -19.36
CA SER A 8 16.78 62.94 -18.81
C SER A 8 15.83 61.87 -19.35
N ALA A 9 16.36 60.93 -20.14
CA ALA A 9 15.63 59.77 -20.69
C ALA A 9 15.79 58.49 -19.84
N HIS A 10 16.15 58.58 -18.53
CA HIS A 10 16.48 57.40 -17.74
C HIS A 10 15.38 56.88 -16.79
N ALA A 11 14.17 57.44 -16.75
CA ALA A 11 13.16 57.10 -15.76
C ALA A 11 12.26 55.86 -16.13
N GLY A 12 12.31 55.42 -17.38
CA GLY A 12 11.40 54.34 -17.86
C GLY A 12 11.89 52.92 -17.62
N TYR A 13 13.19 52.67 -17.65
CA TYR A 13 13.74 51.31 -17.63
C TYR A 13 13.69 50.64 -16.23
N GLY A 14 13.74 51.36 -15.15
CA GLY A 14 13.69 50.82 -13.80
C GLY A 14 12.38 50.16 -13.40
N ARG A 15 11.22 50.60 -13.99
CA ARG A 15 9.92 50.00 -13.75
C ARG A 15 9.73 48.68 -14.52
N LEU A 16 10.20 48.64 -15.77
CA LEU A 16 10.18 47.41 -16.58
C LEU A 16 11.03 46.30 -16.01
N TYR A 17 12.20 46.57 -15.48
CA TYR A 17 13.04 45.56 -14.82
C TYR A 17 12.42 45.02 -13.53
N ARG A 18 11.76 45.85 -12.73
CA ARG A 18 11.04 45.41 -11.53
C ARG A 18 9.86 44.51 -11.83
N LEU A 19 9.11 44.80 -12.89
CA LEU A 19 7.99 43.97 -13.35
C LEU A 19 8.47 42.65 -13.94
N ALA A 20 9.53 42.66 -14.73
CA ALA A 20 10.14 41.46 -15.30
C ALA A 20 10.72 40.55 -14.23
N ALA A 21 11.42 41.11 -13.22
CA ALA A 21 11.96 40.33 -12.07
C ALA A 21 10.87 39.71 -11.22
N GLY A 22 9.76 40.43 -10.99
CA GLY A 22 8.59 39.91 -10.27
C GLY A 22 7.90 38.75 -11.00
N LEU A 23 7.75 38.84 -12.33
CA LEU A 23 7.20 37.76 -13.16
C LEU A 23 8.11 36.53 -13.18
N LEU A 24 9.42 36.73 -13.27
CA LEU A 24 10.40 35.64 -13.26
C LEU A 24 10.43 34.91 -11.91
N SER A 25 10.34 35.67 -10.81
CA SER A 25 10.28 35.12 -9.45
C SER A 25 8.98 34.34 -9.22
N GLY A 26 7.84 34.86 -9.69
CA GLY A 26 6.55 34.19 -9.61
C GLY A 26 6.53 32.87 -10.41
N LEU A 27 7.11 32.86 -11.61
CA LEU A 27 7.23 31.67 -12.44
C LEU A 27 8.12 30.60 -11.77
N LEU A 28 9.22 31.02 -11.13
CA LEU A 28 10.12 30.11 -10.42
C LEU A 28 9.43 29.46 -9.20
N VAL A 29 8.63 30.21 -8.45
CA VAL A 29 7.85 29.70 -7.32
C VAL A 29 6.79 28.70 -7.80
N CYS A 30 6.09 28.98 -8.91
CA CYS A 30 5.11 28.04 -9.49
C CYS A 30 5.79 26.74 -9.95
N LEU A 31 7.01 26.79 -10.50
CA LEU A 31 7.75 25.59 -10.91
C LEU A 31 8.21 24.75 -9.72
N MET A 32 8.49 25.36 -8.55
CA MET A 32 8.83 24.62 -7.33
C MET A 32 7.63 23.93 -6.67
N LEU A 33 6.40 24.43 -6.90
CA LEU A 33 5.17 23.84 -6.35
C LEU A 33 4.67 22.63 -7.14
N THR A 34 5.12 22.44 -8.37
CA THR A 34 4.76 21.25 -9.18
C THR A 34 5.63 20.02 -8.93
N GLY A 35 6.67 20.14 -8.08
CA GLY A 35 7.63 19.08 -7.82
C GLY A 35 7.25 18.07 -6.73
N CYS A 36 6.15 18.27 -5.98
CA CYS A 36 5.64 17.25 -5.08
C CYS A 36 4.69 16.35 -5.84
N GLY A 37 5.14 15.13 -6.13
CA GLY A 37 4.36 14.07 -6.77
C GLY A 37 3.12 13.65 -5.97
N TYR A 38 2.17 14.57 -5.80
CA TYR A 38 0.84 14.25 -5.30
C TYR A 38 0.06 13.61 -6.44
N VAL A 39 0.02 12.29 -6.45
CA VAL A 39 -0.93 11.56 -7.29
C VAL A 39 -2.33 11.84 -6.75
N TRP A 40 -3.11 12.55 -7.52
CA TRP A 40 -4.51 12.81 -7.18
C TRP A 40 -5.26 11.49 -7.13
N ARG A 41 -5.83 11.17 -5.97
CA ARG A 41 -6.58 9.94 -5.65
C ARG A 41 -7.93 9.84 -6.39
N GLY A 42 -8.09 10.53 -7.51
CA GLY A 42 -9.29 10.55 -8.34
C GLY A 42 -9.05 10.13 -9.78
N GLN A 43 -7.81 9.89 -10.16
CA GLN A 43 -7.54 9.15 -11.37
C GLN A 43 -7.67 7.68 -10.97
N GLU A 44 -8.69 6.99 -11.51
CA GLU A 44 -8.77 5.53 -11.47
C GLU A 44 -7.36 5.04 -11.77
N GLY A 45 -6.67 4.59 -10.71
CA GLY A 45 -5.28 4.26 -10.82
C GLY A 45 -5.20 3.22 -11.91
N SER A 46 -4.57 3.56 -13.02
CA SER A 46 -4.13 2.54 -13.95
C SER A 46 -3.27 1.62 -13.10
N LEU A 47 -3.89 0.53 -12.64
CA LEU A 47 -3.17 -0.58 -12.04
C LEU A 47 -2.04 -0.81 -13.03
N SER A 48 -0.83 -0.67 -12.57
CA SER A 48 0.36 -0.80 -13.41
C SER A 48 0.15 -2.02 -14.30
N GLU A 49 0.28 -1.86 -15.63
CA GLU A 49 0.25 -3.01 -16.56
C GLU A 49 1.21 -4.13 -16.12
N ASN A 50 2.07 -3.81 -15.20
CA ASN A 50 3.04 -4.69 -14.55
C ASN A 50 2.51 -5.42 -13.31
N SER A 51 1.26 -5.23 -12.87
CA SER A 51 0.68 -6.03 -11.78
C SER A 51 0.52 -7.49 -12.22
N VAL A 52 0.76 -8.44 -11.32
CA VAL A 52 0.53 -9.88 -11.54
C VAL A 52 -0.93 -10.15 -11.96
N LEU A 53 -1.87 -9.39 -11.39
CA LEU A 53 -3.31 -9.53 -11.64
C LEU A 53 -3.80 -8.67 -12.83
N GLY A 54 -2.91 -7.93 -13.50
CA GLY A 54 -3.28 -7.03 -14.59
C GLY A 54 -4.02 -5.78 -14.10
N ASN A 55 -5.02 -5.32 -14.86
CA ASN A 55 -5.73 -4.07 -14.64
C ASN A 55 -7.07 -4.21 -13.87
N GLY A 56 -7.20 -5.18 -12.99
CA GLY A 56 -8.43 -5.43 -12.25
C GLY A 56 -9.56 -6.13 -13.04
N SER A 57 -9.32 -6.49 -14.32
CA SER A 57 -10.32 -7.18 -15.15
C SER A 57 -10.39 -8.68 -14.88
N LYS A 58 -9.33 -9.26 -14.34
CA LYS A 58 -9.20 -10.68 -14.04
C LYS A 58 -9.97 -11.07 -12.79
N THR A 59 -10.36 -12.34 -12.76
CA THR A 59 -11.05 -12.91 -11.60
C THR A 59 -10.07 -13.60 -10.67
N LEU A 60 -10.27 -13.42 -9.35
CA LEU A 60 -9.46 -14.04 -8.30
C LEU A 60 -10.35 -14.70 -7.25
N LYS A 61 -9.93 -15.87 -6.77
CA LYS A 61 -10.54 -16.54 -5.62
C LYS A 61 -9.49 -17.15 -4.72
N ILE A 62 -9.81 -17.32 -3.43
CA ILE A 62 -8.99 -18.15 -2.56
C ILE A 62 -9.28 -19.63 -2.85
N LYS A 63 -8.26 -20.33 -3.36
CA LYS A 63 -8.24 -21.77 -3.57
C LYS A 63 -8.20 -22.52 -2.24
N SER A 64 -7.25 -22.11 -1.39
CA SER A 64 -7.03 -22.71 -0.06
C SER A 64 -6.40 -21.73 0.90
N VAL A 65 -6.65 -21.93 2.20
CA VAL A 65 -5.87 -21.35 3.28
C VAL A 65 -5.21 -22.50 4.01
N GLU A 66 -3.90 -22.61 3.86
CA GLU A 66 -3.08 -23.66 4.46
C GLU A 66 -2.48 -23.11 5.75
N GLN A 67 -2.84 -23.69 6.89
CA GLN A 67 -2.33 -23.30 8.18
C GLN A 67 -1.98 -24.52 9.04
N THR A 68 -0.98 -24.36 9.89
CA THR A 68 -0.53 -25.38 10.86
C THR A 68 -0.87 -25.00 12.30
N SER A 69 -1.57 -23.89 12.50
CA SER A 69 -1.89 -23.37 13.83
C SER A 69 -3.12 -24.04 14.44
N LEU A 70 -3.23 -23.98 15.78
CA LEU A 70 -4.38 -24.47 16.54
C LEU A 70 -5.58 -23.51 16.55
N TYR A 71 -5.59 -22.51 15.67
CA TYR A 71 -6.61 -21.46 15.63
C TYR A 71 -7.53 -21.60 14.39
N PRO A 72 -8.64 -22.36 14.47
CA PRO A 72 -9.52 -22.60 13.31
C PRO A 72 -10.12 -21.33 12.72
N TRP A 73 -10.38 -20.31 13.55
CA TRP A 73 -10.96 -19.03 13.15
C TRP A 73 -10.02 -18.22 12.22
N LEU A 74 -8.71 -18.47 12.26
CA LEU A 74 -7.70 -17.78 11.45
C LEU A 74 -7.99 -17.88 9.95
N THR A 75 -8.45 -19.04 9.49
CA THR A 75 -8.83 -19.29 8.10
C THR A 75 -9.91 -18.31 7.62
N TYR A 76 -10.95 -18.12 8.41
CA TYR A 76 -12.08 -17.25 8.06
C TYR A 76 -11.68 -15.78 8.08
N GLN A 77 -10.94 -15.36 9.11
CA GLN A 77 -10.50 -13.97 9.21
C GLN A 77 -9.57 -13.59 8.07
N VAL A 78 -8.56 -14.41 7.78
CA VAL A 78 -7.64 -14.14 6.68
C VAL A 78 -8.38 -14.11 5.34
N ARG A 79 -9.33 -15.03 5.10
CA ARG A 79 -10.14 -15.02 3.88
C ARG A 79 -10.94 -13.73 3.73
N SER A 80 -11.57 -13.25 4.81
CA SER A 80 -12.30 -11.98 4.79
C SER A 80 -11.39 -10.80 4.51
N LEU A 81 -10.26 -10.69 5.22
CA LEU A 81 -9.29 -9.61 5.04
C LEU A 81 -8.74 -9.55 3.61
N VAL A 82 -8.38 -10.71 3.05
CA VAL A 82 -7.90 -10.80 1.67
C VAL A 82 -8.95 -10.33 0.67
N ARG A 83 -10.21 -10.80 0.81
CA ARG A 83 -11.31 -10.38 -0.06
C ARG A 83 -11.55 -8.88 0.03
N ASP A 84 -11.60 -8.37 1.26
CA ASP A 84 -11.93 -6.97 1.52
C ASP A 84 -10.83 -6.05 0.98
N ASP A 85 -9.55 -6.42 1.11
CA ASP A 85 -8.41 -5.65 0.59
C ASP A 85 -8.33 -5.69 -0.95
N ILE A 86 -8.61 -6.85 -1.58
CA ILE A 86 -8.70 -6.98 -3.05
C ILE A 86 -9.81 -6.08 -3.61
N ASN A 87 -10.98 -6.09 -2.99
CA ASN A 87 -12.12 -5.27 -3.40
C ASN A 87 -11.85 -3.78 -3.17
N ALA A 88 -11.28 -3.41 -2.02
CA ALA A 88 -10.96 -2.03 -1.68
C ALA A 88 -9.94 -1.40 -2.65
N ARG A 89 -9.01 -2.19 -3.16
CA ARG A 89 -7.96 -1.76 -4.10
C ARG A 89 -8.33 -1.99 -5.57
N ASN A 90 -9.47 -2.64 -5.86
CA ASN A 90 -9.89 -3.04 -7.21
C ASN A 90 -8.81 -3.84 -7.97
N LEU A 91 -8.08 -4.73 -7.27
CA LEU A 91 -6.97 -5.49 -7.86
C LEU A 91 -7.46 -6.57 -8.83
N ALA A 92 -8.58 -7.18 -8.53
CA ALA A 92 -9.22 -8.22 -9.31
C ALA A 92 -10.70 -8.29 -8.98
N LYS A 93 -11.49 -8.93 -9.83
CA LYS A 93 -12.89 -9.27 -9.52
C LYS A 93 -12.91 -10.49 -8.62
N TRP A 94 -13.42 -10.32 -7.41
CA TRP A 94 -13.60 -11.45 -6.50
C TRP A 94 -14.68 -12.41 -6.98
N VAL A 95 -14.42 -13.72 -6.90
CA VAL A 95 -15.40 -14.78 -7.13
C VAL A 95 -15.29 -15.80 -6.00
N ASP A 96 -16.44 -16.21 -5.45
CA ASP A 96 -16.48 -17.22 -4.39
C ASP A 96 -16.49 -18.62 -4.96
N ASP A 97 -17.25 -18.82 -6.04
CA ASP A 97 -17.47 -20.11 -6.68
C ASP A 97 -17.02 -20.14 -8.14
N GLY A 98 -16.89 -21.34 -8.70
CA GLY A 98 -16.52 -21.55 -10.09
C GLY A 98 -15.02 -21.42 -10.36
N GLN A 99 -14.68 -21.23 -11.63
CA GLN A 99 -13.31 -21.10 -12.10
C GLN A 99 -12.89 -19.62 -12.04
N ALA A 100 -11.73 -19.34 -11.48
CA ALA A 100 -11.10 -18.01 -11.50
C ALA A 100 -9.87 -18.01 -12.41
N ASP A 101 -9.55 -16.84 -12.99
CA ASP A 101 -8.31 -16.66 -13.77
C ASP A 101 -7.09 -16.89 -12.88
N TYR A 102 -7.16 -16.42 -11.61
CA TYR A 102 -6.07 -16.51 -10.65
C TYR A 102 -6.55 -17.11 -9.31
N PRO A 103 -6.43 -18.43 -9.13
CA PRO A 103 -6.57 -19.04 -7.82
C PRO A 103 -5.41 -18.63 -6.89
N LEU A 104 -5.74 -18.14 -5.67
CA LEU A 104 -4.80 -17.74 -4.63
C LEU A 104 -4.77 -18.80 -3.52
N THR A 105 -3.60 -19.30 -3.18
CA THR A 105 -3.36 -20.04 -1.93
C THR A 105 -2.72 -19.12 -0.92
N VAL A 106 -3.32 -19.03 0.26
CA VAL A 106 -2.73 -18.35 1.42
C VAL A 106 -2.12 -19.41 2.30
N ARG A 107 -0.82 -19.33 2.53
CA ARG A 107 -0.10 -20.24 3.42
C ARG A 107 0.30 -19.50 4.69
N ILE A 108 0.00 -20.08 5.87
CA ILE A 108 0.35 -19.55 7.17
C ILE A 108 1.18 -20.60 7.91
N PRO A 109 2.52 -20.62 7.67
CA PRO A 109 3.40 -21.60 8.27
C PRO A 109 3.45 -21.48 9.80
N SER A 110 3.23 -20.29 10.34
CA SER A 110 3.30 -20.05 11.78
C SER A 110 2.38 -18.92 12.20
N PHE A 111 1.57 -19.18 13.21
CA PHE A 111 0.88 -18.18 14.02
C PHE A 111 1.05 -18.58 15.48
N LYS A 112 1.62 -17.70 16.29
CA LYS A 112 1.94 -17.99 17.70
C LYS A 112 1.64 -16.79 18.57
N VAL A 113 1.09 -17.05 19.74
CA VAL A 113 0.96 -16.10 20.83
C VAL A 113 1.78 -16.61 21.99
N ARG A 114 2.67 -15.79 22.52
CA ARG A 114 3.56 -16.14 23.64
C ARG A 114 3.50 -15.05 24.69
N SER A 115 3.45 -15.45 25.96
CA SER A 115 3.67 -14.52 27.07
C SER A 115 5.17 -14.26 27.23
N TYR A 116 5.54 -13.02 27.49
CA TYR A 116 6.90 -12.68 27.87
C TYR A 116 6.90 -11.67 29.00
N GLY A 117 7.67 -11.97 30.05
CA GLY A 117 7.85 -11.07 31.19
C GLY A 117 6.62 -10.87 32.07
N GLN A 118 6.87 -10.66 33.35
CA GLN A 118 5.90 -10.11 34.30
C GLN A 118 6.38 -8.71 34.66
N TYR A 119 5.58 -7.70 34.32
CA TYR A 119 5.83 -6.38 34.89
C TYR A 119 5.39 -6.37 36.36
N ARG A 120 6.05 -5.57 37.20
CA ARG A 120 5.77 -5.45 38.65
C ARG A 120 4.32 -5.04 38.98
N SER A 121 3.52 -4.68 38.02
CA SER A 121 2.09 -4.39 38.15
C SER A 121 1.31 -5.34 37.25
N ALA A 122 0.63 -6.27 37.83
CA ALA A 122 -0.51 -7.09 37.33
C ALA A 122 -0.76 -7.37 35.83
N SER A 123 -0.11 -6.71 34.89
CA SER A 123 -0.30 -6.87 33.46
C SER A 123 0.74 -7.82 32.87
N GLN A 124 0.29 -8.94 32.33
CA GLN A 124 1.12 -9.86 31.59
C GLN A 124 1.29 -9.35 30.15
N LEU A 125 2.53 -9.31 29.68
CA LEU A 125 2.85 -8.94 28.31
C LEU A 125 2.87 -10.16 27.40
N TYR A 126 2.39 -10.00 26.20
CA TYR A 126 2.32 -11.03 25.17
C TYR A 126 2.93 -10.53 23.86
N THR A 127 3.39 -11.48 23.07
CA THR A 127 3.82 -11.24 21.69
C THR A 127 3.02 -12.16 20.78
N ALA A 128 2.34 -11.58 19.80
CA ALA A 128 1.77 -12.30 18.68
C ALA A 128 2.73 -12.27 17.49
N THR A 129 2.96 -13.41 16.86
CA THR A 129 3.79 -13.50 15.65
C THR A 129 3.06 -14.27 14.56
N ILE A 130 3.16 -13.80 13.32
CA ILE A 130 2.63 -14.47 12.14
C ILE A 130 3.69 -14.57 11.05
N SER A 131 3.68 -15.70 10.34
CA SER A 131 4.32 -15.85 9.03
C SER A 131 3.24 -16.18 8.03
N ILE A 132 3.15 -15.41 6.94
CA ILE A 132 2.15 -15.56 5.88
C ILE A 132 2.83 -15.50 4.52
N GLU A 133 2.31 -16.25 3.57
CA GLU A 133 2.78 -16.29 2.18
C GLU A 133 1.59 -16.40 1.24
N PHE A 134 1.60 -15.63 0.17
CA PHE A 134 0.62 -15.71 -0.91
C PHE A 134 1.23 -16.38 -2.13
N ILE A 135 0.48 -17.31 -2.73
CA ILE A 135 0.88 -18.03 -3.94
C ILE A 135 -0.26 -17.95 -4.94
N VAL A 136 -0.02 -17.31 -6.08
CA VAL A 136 -0.99 -17.16 -7.17
C VAL A 136 -0.71 -18.18 -8.24
N TYR A 137 -1.77 -18.82 -8.71
CA TYR A 137 -1.70 -19.80 -9.78
C TYR A 137 -2.43 -19.29 -11.03
N ASP A 138 -2.07 -19.79 -12.19
CA ASP A 138 -2.88 -19.66 -13.40
C ASP A 138 -4.08 -20.62 -13.33
N GLY A 139 -5.29 -20.10 -13.54
CA GLY A 139 -6.52 -20.87 -13.38
C GLY A 139 -6.72 -21.96 -14.44
N LYS A 140 -6.03 -21.89 -15.59
CA LYS A 140 -6.13 -22.88 -16.69
C LYS A 140 -5.10 -23.98 -16.53
N THR A 141 -3.87 -23.63 -16.25
CA THR A 141 -2.73 -24.56 -16.19
C THR A 141 -2.45 -25.06 -14.77
N ASN A 142 -3.00 -24.38 -13.75
CA ASN A 142 -2.72 -24.60 -12.33
C ASN A 142 -1.21 -24.50 -12.00
N THR A 143 -0.44 -23.78 -12.82
CA THR A 143 0.97 -23.48 -12.56
C THR A 143 1.11 -22.25 -11.69
N GLU A 144 2.10 -22.22 -10.81
CA GLU A 144 2.44 -21.04 -10.03
C GLU A 144 2.93 -19.91 -10.94
N VAL A 145 2.30 -18.74 -10.84
CA VAL A 145 2.68 -17.55 -11.60
C VAL A 145 3.34 -16.48 -10.75
N TRP A 146 3.10 -16.54 -9.44
CA TRP A 146 3.70 -15.59 -8.52
C TRP A 146 3.65 -16.08 -7.07
N ARG A 147 4.62 -15.61 -6.28
CA ARG A 147 4.75 -15.92 -4.85
C ARG A 147 5.32 -14.71 -4.10
N SER A 148 4.72 -14.35 -2.97
CA SER A 148 5.23 -13.26 -2.14
C SER A 148 6.53 -13.60 -1.41
N GLY A 149 6.81 -14.89 -1.22
CA GLY A 149 7.71 -15.33 -0.18
C GLY A 149 7.10 -15.15 1.23
N PRO A 150 7.75 -15.68 2.27
CA PRO A 150 7.27 -15.59 3.64
C PRO A 150 7.43 -14.16 4.17
N ILE A 151 6.31 -13.59 4.65
CA ILE A 151 6.25 -12.28 5.29
C ILE A 151 6.03 -12.50 6.78
N TYR A 152 6.90 -11.93 7.60
CA TYR A 152 6.82 -12.00 9.06
C TYR A 152 6.30 -10.71 9.63
N TYR A 153 5.43 -10.84 10.63
CA TYR A 153 4.95 -9.73 11.43
C TYR A 153 4.90 -10.11 12.90
N GLU A 154 5.16 -9.14 13.78
CA GLU A 154 5.16 -9.32 15.22
C GLU A 154 4.55 -8.10 15.90
N GLU A 155 3.73 -8.32 16.92
CA GLU A 155 3.12 -7.27 17.72
C GLU A 155 3.13 -7.65 19.20
N ASN A 156 3.54 -6.69 20.03
CA ASN A 156 3.53 -6.83 21.48
C ASN A 156 2.27 -6.20 22.06
N TYR A 157 1.62 -6.85 23.01
CA TYR A 157 0.39 -6.37 23.59
C TYR A 157 0.21 -6.79 25.04
N GLU A 158 -0.65 -6.09 25.76
CA GLU A 158 -1.14 -6.49 27.08
C GLU A 158 -2.39 -7.37 26.93
N ASN A 159 -2.64 -8.25 27.89
CA ASN A 159 -3.73 -9.24 27.84
C ASN A 159 -5.11 -8.61 27.50
N ALA A 160 -5.41 -7.42 28.01
CA ALA A 160 -6.65 -6.71 27.73
C ALA A 160 -6.83 -6.29 26.24
N ASN A 161 -5.75 -6.34 25.46
CA ASN A 161 -5.69 -5.86 24.07
C ASN A 161 -5.49 -7.02 23.06
N GLU A 162 -5.63 -8.28 23.49
CA GLU A 162 -5.32 -9.45 22.64
C GLU A 162 -6.08 -9.44 21.31
N GLU A 163 -7.39 -9.23 21.34
CA GLU A 163 -8.22 -9.23 20.12
C GLU A 163 -7.78 -8.14 19.14
N SER A 164 -7.52 -6.94 19.65
CA SER A 164 -7.05 -5.80 18.86
C SER A 164 -5.68 -6.07 18.24
N ALA A 165 -4.76 -6.63 19.02
CA ALA A 165 -3.41 -6.96 18.55
C ALA A 165 -3.44 -8.06 17.48
N ILE A 166 -4.23 -9.11 17.68
CA ILE A 166 -4.40 -10.18 16.70
C ILE A 166 -4.99 -9.64 15.40
N LYS A 167 -6.00 -8.78 15.49
CA LYS A 167 -6.58 -8.13 14.31
C LYS A 167 -5.55 -7.28 13.59
N SER A 168 -4.82 -6.43 14.30
CA SER A 168 -3.78 -5.56 13.77
C SER A 168 -2.70 -6.36 13.02
N ILE A 169 -2.16 -7.42 13.63
CA ILE A 169 -1.10 -8.24 13.03
C ILE A 169 -1.58 -8.94 11.74
N LEU A 170 -2.83 -9.40 11.70
CA LEU A 170 -3.41 -10.03 10.52
C LEU A 170 -3.62 -9.03 9.39
N GLU A 171 -4.18 -7.85 9.70
CA GLU A 171 -4.38 -6.77 8.73
C GLU A 171 -3.05 -6.33 8.11
N MET A 172 -2.03 -6.14 8.94
CA MET A 172 -0.71 -5.72 8.48
C MET A 172 -0.01 -6.78 7.64
N ALA A 173 -0.11 -8.05 8.03
CA ALA A 173 0.48 -9.16 7.29
C ALA A 173 -0.19 -9.34 5.92
N VAL A 174 -1.53 -9.30 5.84
CA VAL A 174 -2.28 -9.36 4.59
C VAL A 174 -1.94 -8.15 3.71
N ARG A 175 -1.95 -6.94 4.27
CA ARG A 175 -1.60 -5.71 3.54
C ARG A 175 -0.22 -5.80 2.88
N ARG A 176 0.79 -6.31 3.60
CA ARG A 176 2.15 -6.51 3.07
C ARG A 176 2.18 -7.48 1.89
N CYS A 177 1.43 -8.59 1.98
CA CYS A 177 1.29 -9.53 0.87
C CYS A 177 0.62 -8.88 -0.35
N MET A 178 -0.41 -8.04 -0.12
CA MET A 178 -1.11 -7.31 -1.18
C MET A 178 -0.21 -6.25 -1.83
N ASP A 179 0.58 -5.53 -1.04
CA ASP A 179 1.55 -4.56 -1.55
C ASP A 179 2.59 -5.26 -2.46
N ALA A 180 3.09 -6.42 -2.04
CA ALA A 180 3.99 -7.24 -2.84
C ALA A 180 3.33 -7.75 -4.13
N LEU A 181 2.03 -8.08 -4.10
CA LEU A 181 1.27 -8.52 -5.27
C LEU A 181 1.08 -7.40 -6.31
N GLN A 182 0.99 -6.15 -5.86
CA GLN A 182 0.89 -4.97 -6.74
C GLN A 182 2.23 -4.60 -7.37
N GLN A 183 3.34 -4.93 -6.69
CA GLN A 183 4.69 -4.62 -7.15
C GLN A 183 5.22 -5.79 -7.95
N ARG A 184 5.20 -5.71 -9.27
CA ARG A 184 5.95 -6.61 -10.13
C ARG A 184 7.38 -6.07 -10.25
N PHE A 185 8.32 -6.82 -9.73
CA PHE A 185 9.74 -6.53 -9.93
C PHE A 185 10.22 -7.03 -11.29
#